data_c2847ca6d45c2463f379da161af10138
#
_entry.id   c2847ca6d45c2463f379da161af10138
#
_cell.length_a   1.000
_cell.length_b   1.000
_cell.length_c   1.000
_cell.angle_alpha   90.00
_cell.angle_beta   90.00
_cell.angle_gamma   90.00
#
_symmetry.space_group_name_H-M   'P 1'
#
loop_
_entity.id
_entity.type
_entity.pdbx_description
1 polymer ?
#
loop_
_entity_poly.entity_id
_entity_poly.type
_entity_poly.pdbx_seq_one_letter_code
_entity_poly.pdbx_strand_id
1 'polypeptide(L)'
;MKKVVVIGAGINGLVAANYLKKENYDVTLLEFKEHTGGACIRDSKVINDKKIDFAYGATVLGMMPKFIFEQTGLSKNITTYCPDIPKLVYFKDDENPTKIHRNPELLEYELKNQWNEKGNVKGFRRDENLVIDYIRNLYVNGKTPSIENAYKILGKEITDLWIRGSAKNLLDHYFTSEKTKVYMGMTVIESSPASYNEKGTAFTIPLMDSGSILNGYWGFVKGGIWKITEELTKINHNLGVNIQLNCNIQSIDTESGIIHSIINNKDHSTPFDKIIFCTDPKTPLKFLDNSSNLKEKDYRGSSGKLTLFFEKPVSWKKESSLESSFRFIFQENSIDSLNSSSQNSIESNKDYYPGYIQIYPDGAAQRNMGNIENFDKIICFTKNLSFEKRSENYNDVIQNITNELKNHILNMDDIVDNKFLAPKDLKDIFFFPEGNIDHLSMRGFQNFDQRTFSSDPVNNFYNFLDYENIYYGGSGIFPCGSVGGTAGYMATKNLLKDE
;
A
#
# COMPACT_ATOMS: atom_id res chain seq x y z
N MET A 1 14.63 6.31 31.87
CA MET A 1 13.81 5.77 30.75
C MET A 1 14.53 6.15 29.48
N LYS A 2 14.81 5.18 28.59
CA LYS A 2 15.47 5.47 27.31
C LYS A 2 14.55 6.31 26.43
N LYS A 3 15.10 7.28 25.73
CA LYS A 3 14.40 8.24 24.88
C LYS A 3 14.46 7.78 23.43
N VAL A 4 13.31 7.54 22.84
CA VAL A 4 13.20 7.19 21.40
C VAL A 4 12.39 8.26 20.69
N VAL A 5 13.00 8.81 19.64
CA VAL A 5 12.30 9.74 18.75
C VAL A 5 11.86 8.99 17.50
N VAL A 6 10.56 9.06 17.20
CA VAL A 6 9.99 8.58 15.94
C VAL A 6 9.77 9.78 15.05
N ILE A 7 10.27 9.76 13.81
CA ILE A 7 10.15 10.85 12.85
C ILE A 7 9.19 10.43 11.73
N GLY A 8 8.08 11.15 11.61
CA GLY A 8 6.96 10.88 10.68
C GLY A 8 5.78 10.19 11.38
N ALA A 9 4.64 10.87 11.44
CA ALA A 9 3.40 10.41 12.08
C ALA A 9 2.40 9.78 11.08
N GLY A 10 2.91 9.11 10.04
CA GLY A 10 2.11 8.19 9.21
C GLY A 10 1.78 6.91 9.97
N ILE A 11 1.07 5.97 9.31
CA ILE A 11 0.64 4.71 9.94
C ILE A 11 1.82 3.94 10.58
N ASN A 12 2.98 3.89 9.94
CA ASN A 12 4.15 3.19 10.46
C ASN A 12 4.70 3.86 11.74
N GLY A 13 4.81 5.20 11.76
CA GLY A 13 5.28 5.94 12.93
C GLY A 13 4.32 5.87 14.10
N LEU A 14 3.01 5.93 13.83
CA LEU A 14 1.99 5.78 14.87
C LEU A 14 2.02 4.37 15.49
N VAL A 15 2.24 3.33 14.69
CA VAL A 15 2.39 1.96 15.19
C VAL A 15 3.70 1.80 15.98
N ALA A 16 4.83 2.31 15.47
CA ALA A 16 6.11 2.27 16.17
C ALA A 16 6.03 2.95 17.54
N ALA A 17 5.48 4.17 17.60
CA ALA A 17 5.31 4.92 18.84
C ALA A 17 4.40 4.18 19.85
N ASN A 18 3.31 3.52 19.37
CA ASN A 18 2.42 2.71 20.21
C ASN A 18 3.18 1.58 20.91
N TYR A 19 3.92 0.79 20.15
CA TYR A 19 4.67 -0.35 20.69
C TYR A 19 5.80 0.10 21.62
N LEU A 20 6.58 1.11 21.25
CA LEU A 20 7.64 1.65 22.11
C LEU A 20 7.10 2.15 23.46
N LYS A 21 5.97 2.86 23.43
CA LYS A 21 5.37 3.38 24.66
C LYS A 21 4.88 2.27 25.59
N LYS A 22 4.36 1.17 25.02
CA LYS A 22 3.96 -0.04 25.79
C LYS A 22 5.13 -0.78 26.41
N GLU A 23 6.32 -0.65 25.82
CA GLU A 23 7.58 -1.20 26.36
C GLU A 23 8.28 -0.18 27.29
N ASN A 24 7.55 0.83 27.80
CA ASN A 24 8.00 1.82 28.78
C ASN A 24 9.15 2.73 28.31
N TYR A 25 9.23 3.05 27.02
CA TYR A 25 10.14 4.07 26.52
C TYR A 25 9.57 5.48 26.72
N ASP A 26 10.46 6.49 26.80
CA ASP A 26 10.08 7.89 26.65
C ASP A 26 10.03 8.21 25.16
N VAL A 27 8.81 8.33 24.61
CA VAL A 27 8.56 8.41 23.16
C VAL A 27 8.12 9.78 22.75
N THR A 28 8.89 10.42 21.87
CA THR A 28 8.50 11.64 21.15
C THR A 28 8.27 11.30 19.67
N LEU A 29 7.11 11.68 19.13
CA LEU A 29 6.74 11.52 17.73
C LEU A 29 6.73 12.90 17.06
N LEU A 30 7.63 13.11 16.11
CA LEU A 30 7.78 14.37 15.37
C LEU A 30 7.12 14.27 14.00
N GLU A 31 6.26 15.24 13.67
CA GLU A 31 5.57 15.33 12.38
C GLU A 31 5.73 16.73 11.79
N PHE A 32 6.11 16.79 10.52
CA PHE A 32 6.29 18.04 9.79
C PHE A 32 4.98 18.79 9.55
N LYS A 33 3.88 18.03 9.29
CA LYS A 33 2.55 18.60 9.02
C LYS A 33 1.82 18.99 10.29
N GLU A 34 0.73 19.74 10.12
CA GLU A 34 -0.19 20.14 11.19
C GLU A 34 -1.10 18.99 11.67
N HIS A 35 -1.02 17.82 11.06
CA HIS A 35 -1.82 16.63 11.37
C HIS A 35 -1.02 15.35 11.25
N THR A 36 -1.43 14.32 11.97
CA THR A 36 -0.95 12.95 11.83
C THR A 36 -1.64 12.23 10.67
N GLY A 37 -1.18 11.02 10.33
CA GLY A 37 -1.84 10.10 9.40
C GLY A 37 -1.09 9.85 8.09
N GLY A 38 -0.13 10.73 7.73
CA GLY A 38 0.62 10.59 6.47
C GLY A 38 -0.30 10.65 5.26
N ALA A 39 -0.38 9.55 4.48
CA ALA A 39 -1.31 9.43 3.37
C ALA A 39 -2.65 8.78 3.74
N CYS A 40 -2.79 8.29 4.97
CA CYS A 40 -4.05 7.70 5.46
C CYS A 40 -4.88 8.78 6.17
N ILE A 41 -5.29 9.80 5.42
CA ILE A 41 -6.04 10.96 5.89
C ILE A 41 -7.28 11.18 5.05
N ARG A 42 -8.22 11.96 5.59
CA ARG A 42 -9.37 12.48 4.84
C ARG A 42 -9.06 13.81 4.19
N ASP A 43 -9.79 14.09 3.12
CA ASP A 43 -10.04 15.43 2.61
C ASP A 43 -11.55 15.68 2.60
N SER A 44 -11.96 16.90 2.42
CA SER A 44 -13.37 17.32 2.45
C SER A 44 -13.67 18.24 1.28
N LYS A 45 -14.83 18.06 0.69
CA LYS A 45 -15.39 18.98 -0.32
C LYS A 45 -16.78 19.48 0.12
N VAL A 46 -17.19 20.62 -0.41
CA VAL A 46 -18.57 21.11 -0.34
C VAL A 46 -19.14 21.02 -1.76
N ILE A 47 -20.19 20.23 -1.94
CA ILE A 47 -20.90 20.04 -3.19
C ILE A 47 -22.37 20.34 -2.92
N ASN A 48 -22.96 21.29 -3.65
CA ASN A 48 -24.37 21.71 -3.47
C ASN A 48 -24.70 21.99 -1.99
N ASP A 49 -23.86 22.80 -1.31
CA ASP A 49 -23.96 23.17 0.10
C ASP A 49 -23.88 22.02 1.11
N LYS A 50 -23.55 20.82 0.67
CA LYS A 50 -23.36 19.64 1.52
C LYS A 50 -21.89 19.26 1.61
N LYS A 51 -21.38 19.11 2.83
CA LYS A 51 -20.02 18.62 3.06
C LYS A 51 -19.95 17.12 2.81
N ILE A 52 -18.90 16.68 2.12
CA ILE A 52 -18.52 15.29 1.97
C ILE A 52 -17.06 15.09 2.36
N ASP A 53 -16.82 14.09 3.22
CA ASP A 53 -15.48 13.62 3.56
C ASP A 53 -15.13 12.42 2.68
N PHE A 54 -13.87 12.33 2.25
CA PHE A 54 -13.40 11.22 1.42
C PHE A 54 -11.94 10.88 1.68
N ALA A 55 -11.56 9.66 1.34
CA ALA A 55 -10.19 9.18 1.46
C ALA A 55 -9.25 9.96 0.52
N TYR A 56 -8.29 10.70 1.09
CA TYR A 56 -7.42 11.55 0.28
C TYR A 56 -6.31 10.75 -0.38
N GLY A 57 -5.43 10.09 0.37
CA GLY A 57 -4.38 9.22 -0.14
C GLY A 57 -4.81 7.75 -0.18
N ALA A 58 -4.59 7.01 0.90
CA ALA A 58 -5.02 5.62 1.03
C ALA A 58 -6.54 5.46 0.92
N THR A 59 -7.01 4.31 0.43
CA THR A 59 -8.43 4.07 0.15
C THR A 59 -8.99 2.87 0.89
N VAL A 60 -8.28 1.74 0.86
CA VAL A 60 -8.73 0.44 1.35
C VAL A 60 -7.74 -0.18 2.31
N LEU A 61 -8.22 -1.09 3.14
CA LEU A 61 -7.45 -1.82 4.12
C LEU A 61 -7.24 -3.26 3.62
N GLY A 62 -5.98 -3.70 3.57
CA GLY A 62 -5.65 -5.06 3.11
C GLY A 62 -4.47 -5.66 3.87
N MET A 63 -3.36 -4.97 3.95
CA MET A 63 -2.09 -5.53 4.41
C MET A 63 -1.83 -5.45 5.92
N MET A 64 -2.74 -4.89 6.73
CA MET A 64 -2.50 -4.84 8.18
C MET A 64 -2.59 -6.24 8.81
N PRO A 65 -1.57 -6.67 9.57
CA PRO A 65 -1.64 -7.90 10.34
C PRO A 65 -2.68 -7.80 11.47
N LYS A 66 -3.44 -8.87 11.70
CA LYS A 66 -4.47 -8.92 12.73
C LYS A 66 -3.91 -8.63 14.13
N PHE A 67 -2.73 -9.15 14.45
CA PHE A 67 -2.10 -8.90 15.74
C PHE A 67 -1.74 -7.41 15.95
N ILE A 68 -1.30 -6.68 14.92
CA ILE A 68 -1.07 -5.23 15.02
C ILE A 68 -2.39 -4.50 15.29
N PHE A 69 -3.45 -4.85 14.56
CA PHE A 69 -4.78 -4.27 14.76
C PHE A 69 -5.33 -4.48 16.18
N GLU A 70 -5.12 -5.68 16.73
CA GLU A 70 -5.55 -6.03 18.09
C GLU A 70 -4.63 -5.40 19.15
N GLN A 71 -3.32 -5.57 19.02
CA GLN A 71 -2.36 -5.14 20.03
C GLN A 71 -2.23 -3.62 20.11
N THR A 72 -2.41 -2.88 19.03
CA THR A 72 -2.45 -1.42 19.07
C THR A 72 -3.71 -0.88 19.76
N GLY A 73 -4.77 -1.68 19.85
CA GLY A 73 -6.07 -1.31 20.41
C GLY A 73 -7.09 -0.84 19.37
N LEU A 74 -6.73 -0.84 18.08
CA LEU A 74 -7.64 -0.45 16.98
C LEU A 74 -8.91 -1.28 16.93
N SER A 75 -8.81 -2.59 17.21
CA SER A 75 -9.93 -3.54 17.17
C SER A 75 -11.11 -3.17 18.08
N LYS A 76 -10.91 -2.28 19.05
CA LYS A 76 -11.98 -1.84 19.97
C LYS A 76 -12.96 -0.86 19.32
N ASN A 77 -12.47 -0.03 18.37
CA ASN A 77 -13.24 1.10 17.85
C ASN A 77 -13.32 1.14 16.32
N ILE A 78 -12.57 0.30 15.62
CA ILE A 78 -12.55 0.27 14.16
C ILE A 78 -13.33 -0.92 13.65
N THR A 79 -14.35 -0.66 12.82
CA THR A 79 -15.14 -1.66 12.12
C THR A 79 -14.66 -1.77 10.68
N THR A 80 -14.41 -3.00 10.23
CA THR A 80 -13.97 -3.29 8.86
C THR A 80 -15.03 -4.10 8.11
N TYR A 81 -15.03 -4.00 6.79
CA TYR A 81 -15.97 -4.69 5.93
C TYR A 81 -15.27 -5.19 4.66
N CYS A 82 -15.55 -6.41 4.27
CA CYS A 82 -15.16 -6.97 2.99
C CYS A 82 -16.35 -7.77 2.43
N PRO A 83 -16.77 -7.53 1.18
CA PRO A 83 -17.88 -8.25 0.57
C PRO A 83 -17.66 -9.77 0.53
N ASP A 84 -18.74 -10.56 0.51
CA ASP A 84 -18.66 -12.04 0.42
C ASP A 84 -18.04 -12.48 -0.92
N ILE A 85 -18.45 -11.87 -2.01
CA ILE A 85 -17.75 -11.91 -3.29
C ILE A 85 -16.84 -10.67 -3.35
N PRO A 86 -15.54 -10.81 -3.04
CA PRO A 86 -14.69 -9.62 -2.85
C PRO A 86 -14.42 -8.86 -4.14
N LYS A 87 -14.34 -9.55 -5.28
CA LYS A 87 -13.93 -8.95 -6.55
C LYS A 87 -14.77 -9.46 -7.73
N LEU A 88 -15.07 -8.54 -8.66
CA LEU A 88 -15.64 -8.78 -9.96
C LEU A 88 -14.65 -8.33 -11.03
N VAL A 89 -14.31 -9.20 -11.96
CA VAL A 89 -13.27 -8.95 -12.98
C VAL A 89 -13.88 -8.92 -14.36
N TYR A 90 -13.59 -7.84 -15.08
CA TYR A 90 -13.98 -7.63 -16.47
C TYR A 90 -12.73 -7.60 -17.35
N PHE A 91 -12.74 -8.33 -18.42
CA PHE A 91 -11.85 -8.09 -19.57
C PHE A 91 -12.64 -7.41 -20.67
N LYS A 92 -11.95 -6.72 -21.57
CA LYS A 92 -12.55 -5.89 -22.63
C LYS A 92 -13.65 -6.59 -23.43
N ASP A 93 -13.49 -7.90 -23.65
CA ASP A 93 -14.40 -8.68 -24.50
C ASP A 93 -15.42 -9.50 -23.68
N ASP A 94 -15.47 -9.34 -22.37
CA ASP A 94 -16.37 -10.09 -21.50
C ASP A 94 -17.74 -9.40 -21.41
N GLU A 95 -18.81 -10.11 -21.69
CA GLU A 95 -20.18 -9.59 -21.49
C GLU A 95 -20.56 -9.48 -20.02
N ASN A 96 -20.07 -10.40 -19.19
CA ASN A 96 -20.35 -10.47 -17.77
C ASN A 96 -19.04 -10.57 -16.98
N PRO A 97 -18.99 -10.02 -15.75
CA PRO A 97 -17.79 -10.13 -14.92
C PRO A 97 -17.61 -11.55 -14.38
N THR A 98 -16.36 -11.95 -14.25
CA THR A 98 -15.98 -13.16 -13.53
C THR A 98 -15.96 -12.89 -12.03
N LYS A 99 -16.62 -13.74 -11.24
CA LYS A 99 -16.68 -13.65 -9.78
C LYS A 99 -15.45 -14.27 -9.15
N ILE A 100 -14.75 -13.54 -8.33
CA ILE A 100 -13.60 -14.06 -7.62
C ILE A 100 -14.06 -14.55 -6.24
N HIS A 101 -14.15 -15.86 -6.11
CA HIS A 101 -14.58 -16.53 -4.89
C HIS A 101 -13.44 -16.71 -3.90
N ARG A 102 -13.76 -16.65 -2.59
CA ARG A 102 -12.82 -16.97 -1.51
C ARG A 102 -12.54 -18.47 -1.42
N ASN A 103 -13.55 -19.27 -1.74
CA ASN A 103 -13.42 -20.73 -1.76
C ASN A 103 -12.63 -21.18 -2.99
N PRO A 104 -11.53 -21.96 -2.85
CA PRO A 104 -10.69 -22.36 -3.98
C PRO A 104 -11.38 -23.24 -5.02
N GLU A 105 -12.35 -24.10 -4.60
CA GLU A 105 -13.11 -24.92 -5.53
C GLU A 105 -14.02 -24.09 -6.41
N LEU A 106 -14.73 -23.12 -5.81
CA LEU A 106 -15.60 -22.20 -6.54
C LEU A 106 -14.78 -21.29 -7.46
N LEU A 107 -13.62 -20.84 -7.01
CA LEU A 107 -12.70 -20.05 -7.83
C LEU A 107 -12.22 -20.85 -9.05
N GLU A 108 -11.74 -22.08 -8.84
CA GLU A 108 -11.31 -22.95 -9.96
C GLU A 108 -12.44 -23.20 -10.95
N TYR A 109 -13.65 -23.48 -10.45
CA TYR A 109 -14.85 -23.67 -11.31
C TYR A 109 -15.14 -22.40 -12.13
N GLU A 110 -15.12 -21.23 -11.51
CA GLU A 110 -15.39 -19.95 -12.19
C GLU A 110 -14.33 -19.65 -13.26
N LEU A 111 -13.05 -19.77 -12.93
CA LEU A 111 -11.95 -19.51 -13.87
C LEU A 111 -11.96 -20.49 -15.05
N LYS A 112 -12.31 -21.76 -14.80
CA LYS A 112 -12.44 -22.76 -15.86
C LYS A 112 -13.56 -22.38 -16.83
N ASN A 113 -14.71 -21.97 -16.32
CA ASN A 113 -15.90 -21.69 -17.13
C ASN A 113 -15.80 -20.35 -17.86
N GLN A 114 -15.28 -19.31 -17.20
CA GLN A 114 -15.23 -17.96 -17.75
C GLN A 114 -13.98 -17.70 -18.60
N TRP A 115 -12.83 -18.26 -18.18
CA TRP A 115 -11.55 -17.97 -18.83
C TRP A 115 -10.86 -19.21 -19.44
N ASN A 116 -11.57 -20.36 -19.50
CA ASN A 116 -11.04 -21.62 -20.01
C ASN A 116 -9.72 -22.05 -19.33
N GLU A 117 -9.59 -21.78 -18.02
CA GLU A 117 -8.41 -22.17 -17.25
C GLU A 117 -8.33 -23.69 -17.10
N LYS A 118 -7.17 -24.28 -17.42
CA LYS A 118 -6.91 -25.73 -17.34
C LYS A 118 -5.71 -26.05 -16.45
N GLY A 119 -5.11 -25.04 -15.87
CA GLY A 119 -3.93 -25.16 -14.98
C GLY A 119 -4.31 -25.57 -13.56
N ASN A 120 -3.39 -25.40 -12.66
CA ASN A 120 -3.47 -25.86 -11.26
C ASN A 120 -3.83 -24.73 -10.31
N VAL A 121 -5.06 -24.23 -10.34
CA VAL A 121 -5.55 -23.13 -9.48
C VAL A 121 -5.43 -23.47 -7.99
N LYS A 122 -5.79 -24.72 -7.61
CA LYS A 122 -5.70 -25.16 -6.19
C LYS A 122 -4.25 -25.28 -5.73
N GLY A 123 -3.36 -25.77 -6.59
CA GLY A 123 -1.92 -25.83 -6.32
C GLY A 123 -1.35 -24.42 -6.09
N PHE A 124 -1.70 -23.47 -6.95
CA PHE A 124 -1.29 -22.08 -6.78
C PHE A 124 -1.74 -21.54 -5.40
N ARG A 125 -3.01 -21.69 -5.03
CA ARG A 125 -3.54 -21.19 -3.74
C ARG A 125 -2.92 -21.88 -2.54
N ARG A 126 -2.64 -23.18 -2.64
CA ARG A 126 -1.94 -23.92 -1.57
C ARG A 126 -0.53 -23.36 -1.35
N ASP A 127 0.24 -23.20 -2.41
CA ASP A 127 1.63 -22.78 -2.34
C ASP A 127 1.77 -21.28 -2.02
N GLU A 128 0.85 -20.46 -2.52
CA GLU A 128 0.71 -19.07 -2.13
C GLU A 128 0.48 -18.93 -0.61
N ASN A 129 -0.42 -19.73 -0.05
CA ASN A 129 -0.69 -19.72 1.40
C ASN A 129 0.53 -20.12 2.22
N LEU A 130 1.35 -21.08 1.75
CA LEU A 130 2.61 -21.43 2.44
C LEU A 130 3.55 -20.21 2.51
N VAL A 131 3.68 -19.46 1.41
CA VAL A 131 4.52 -18.26 1.38
C VAL A 131 3.93 -17.14 2.22
N ILE A 132 2.60 -16.93 2.17
CA ILE A 132 1.90 -15.96 3.02
C ILE A 132 2.11 -16.27 4.51
N ASP A 133 1.98 -17.53 4.90
CA ASP A 133 2.17 -17.96 6.30
C ASP A 133 3.63 -17.77 6.74
N TYR A 134 4.59 -18.02 5.84
CA TYR A 134 5.98 -17.71 6.07
C TYR A 134 6.20 -16.21 6.31
N ILE A 135 5.64 -15.34 5.45
CA ILE A 135 5.72 -13.88 5.60
C ILE A 135 5.09 -13.44 6.93
N ARG A 136 3.89 -13.92 7.26
CA ARG A 136 3.21 -13.62 8.53
C ARG A 136 4.01 -14.07 9.75
N ASN A 137 4.70 -15.21 9.64
CA ASN A 137 5.56 -15.71 10.69
C ASN A 137 6.77 -14.78 10.93
N LEU A 138 7.35 -14.21 9.86
CA LEU A 138 8.39 -13.17 10.00
C LEU A 138 7.85 -11.97 10.78
N TYR A 139 6.64 -11.51 10.47
CA TYR A 139 6.03 -10.37 11.18
C TYR A 139 5.83 -10.67 12.66
N VAL A 140 5.12 -11.72 13.00
CA VAL A 140 4.81 -12.06 14.39
C VAL A 140 6.06 -12.20 15.25
N ASN A 141 7.12 -12.79 14.71
CA ASN A 141 8.37 -13.02 15.45
C ASN A 141 9.38 -11.86 15.32
N GLY A 142 9.06 -10.80 14.57
CA GLY A 142 9.98 -9.69 14.31
C GLY A 142 11.26 -10.15 13.62
N LYS A 143 11.19 -11.17 12.76
CA LYS A 143 12.35 -11.72 12.04
C LYS A 143 12.56 -11.01 10.72
N THR A 144 13.81 -10.75 10.38
CA THR A 144 14.20 -10.20 9.08
C THR A 144 14.04 -11.22 7.97
N PRO A 145 13.71 -10.80 6.74
CA PRO A 145 13.67 -11.71 5.59
C PRO A 145 15.08 -12.20 5.26
N SER A 146 15.20 -13.50 4.90
CA SER A 146 16.45 -14.12 4.52
C SER A 146 16.17 -15.26 3.54
N ILE A 147 16.92 -15.31 2.44
CA ILE A 147 16.83 -16.39 1.44
C ILE A 147 17.21 -17.73 2.06
N GLU A 148 18.22 -17.76 2.91
CA GLU A 148 18.63 -18.99 3.61
C GLU A 148 17.50 -19.53 4.50
N ASN A 149 16.85 -18.64 5.25
CA ASN A 149 15.71 -19.03 6.08
C ASN A 149 14.51 -19.47 5.23
N ALA A 150 14.27 -18.83 4.09
CA ALA A 150 13.21 -19.22 3.16
C ALA A 150 13.47 -20.64 2.61
N TYR A 151 14.69 -20.95 2.18
CA TYR A 151 15.05 -22.31 1.76
C TYR A 151 14.83 -23.36 2.84
N LYS A 152 15.17 -23.03 4.08
CA LYS A 152 14.99 -23.93 5.22
C LYS A 152 13.53 -24.23 5.53
N ILE A 153 12.65 -23.24 5.41
CA ILE A 153 11.25 -23.34 5.83
C ILE A 153 10.35 -23.77 4.66
N LEU A 154 10.50 -23.17 3.48
CA LEU A 154 9.65 -23.39 2.32
C LEU A 154 10.19 -24.48 1.38
N GLY A 155 11.47 -24.81 1.50
CA GLY A 155 12.17 -25.69 0.55
C GLY A 155 12.62 -24.95 -0.72
N LYS A 156 13.43 -25.66 -1.51
CA LYS A 156 14.10 -25.07 -2.68
C LYS A 156 13.11 -24.66 -3.78
N GLU A 157 12.16 -25.53 -4.11
CA GLU A 157 11.22 -25.32 -5.21
C GLU A 157 10.35 -24.08 -4.99
N ILE A 158 9.69 -23.98 -3.84
CA ILE A 158 8.83 -22.83 -3.49
C ILE A 158 9.65 -21.55 -3.40
N THR A 159 10.82 -21.57 -2.77
CA THR A 159 11.67 -20.37 -2.64
C THR A 159 12.16 -19.87 -4.00
N ASP A 160 12.63 -20.77 -4.86
CA ASP A 160 13.12 -20.38 -6.20
C ASP A 160 11.99 -19.87 -7.10
N LEU A 161 10.77 -20.39 -6.96
CA LEU A 161 9.63 -20.00 -7.78
C LEU A 161 8.96 -18.70 -7.26
N TRP A 162 8.62 -18.63 -5.97
CA TRP A 162 7.79 -17.59 -5.38
C TRP A 162 8.55 -16.37 -4.84
N ILE A 163 9.82 -16.56 -4.41
CA ILE A 163 10.59 -15.46 -3.83
C ILE A 163 11.63 -14.95 -4.84
N ARG A 164 12.41 -15.85 -5.45
CA ARG A 164 13.48 -15.49 -6.38
C ARG A 164 13.05 -15.47 -7.84
N GLY A 165 11.91 -16.10 -8.17
CA GLY A 165 11.40 -16.23 -9.52
C GLY A 165 10.89 -14.91 -10.12
N SER A 166 10.68 -14.90 -11.43
CA SER A 166 9.91 -13.84 -12.08
C SER A 166 8.42 -14.14 -11.98
N ALA A 167 7.61 -13.10 -11.92
CA ALA A 167 6.16 -13.27 -11.89
C ALA A 167 5.63 -14.04 -13.11
N LYS A 168 6.22 -13.81 -14.30
CA LYS A 168 5.84 -14.57 -15.50
C LYS A 168 6.09 -16.06 -15.33
N ASN A 169 7.27 -16.47 -14.85
CA ASN A 169 7.59 -17.89 -14.63
C ASN A 169 6.67 -18.53 -13.60
N LEU A 170 6.35 -17.82 -12.52
CA LEU A 170 5.40 -18.27 -11.51
C LEU A 170 4.01 -18.51 -12.13
N LEU A 171 3.51 -17.55 -12.86
CA LEU A 171 2.18 -17.62 -13.47
C LEU A 171 2.11 -18.70 -14.56
N ASP A 172 3.14 -18.83 -15.38
CA ASP A 172 3.23 -19.88 -16.42
C ASP A 172 3.33 -21.29 -15.82
N HIS A 173 3.88 -21.44 -14.60
CA HIS A 173 3.94 -22.71 -13.89
C HIS A 173 2.55 -23.24 -13.50
N TYR A 174 1.65 -22.36 -13.08
CA TYR A 174 0.33 -22.76 -12.54
C TYR A 174 -0.81 -22.63 -13.54
N PHE A 175 -0.77 -21.67 -14.47
CA PHE A 175 -1.92 -21.28 -15.29
C PHE A 175 -1.67 -21.43 -16.77
N THR A 176 -2.75 -21.77 -17.49
CA THR A 176 -2.75 -21.87 -18.95
C THR A 176 -3.49 -20.70 -19.60
N SER A 177 -4.46 -20.11 -18.91
CA SER A 177 -5.25 -18.98 -19.41
C SER A 177 -4.51 -17.66 -19.20
N GLU A 178 -4.35 -16.87 -20.26
CA GLU A 178 -3.75 -15.53 -20.16
C GLU A 178 -4.58 -14.59 -19.28
N LYS A 179 -5.92 -14.65 -19.34
CA LYS A 179 -6.78 -13.85 -18.45
C LYS A 179 -6.53 -14.19 -16.97
N THR A 180 -6.37 -15.47 -16.64
CA THR A 180 -6.02 -15.90 -15.27
C THR A 180 -4.67 -15.34 -14.85
N LYS A 181 -3.64 -15.44 -15.70
CA LYS A 181 -2.30 -14.90 -15.42
C LYS A 181 -2.34 -13.39 -15.20
N VAL A 182 -3.02 -12.64 -16.06
CA VAL A 182 -3.19 -11.19 -15.95
C VAL A 182 -3.82 -10.81 -14.61
N TYR A 183 -4.91 -11.46 -14.24
CA TYR A 183 -5.58 -11.21 -12.97
C TYR A 183 -4.72 -11.57 -11.76
N MET A 184 -4.12 -12.77 -11.73
CA MET A 184 -3.31 -13.22 -10.59
C MET A 184 -1.99 -12.45 -10.44
N GLY A 185 -1.47 -11.91 -11.55
CA GLY A 185 -0.23 -11.15 -11.57
C GLY A 185 -0.39 -9.63 -11.42
N MET A 186 -1.61 -9.10 -11.35
CA MET A 186 -1.87 -7.66 -11.43
C MET A 186 -1.09 -6.81 -10.41
N THR A 187 -0.81 -7.36 -9.22
CA THR A 187 -0.13 -6.65 -8.13
C THR A 187 1.34 -6.33 -8.42
N VAL A 188 1.96 -7.00 -9.38
CA VAL A 188 3.36 -6.76 -9.78
C VAL A 188 3.61 -5.33 -10.24
N ILE A 189 2.63 -4.72 -10.91
CA ILE A 189 2.72 -3.35 -11.44
C ILE A 189 1.82 -2.37 -10.69
N GLU A 190 1.39 -2.71 -9.48
CA GLU A 190 0.40 -1.91 -8.75
C GLU A 190 0.93 -0.54 -8.35
N SER A 191 2.15 -0.45 -7.85
CA SER A 191 2.74 0.80 -7.35
C SER A 191 3.79 1.41 -8.28
N SER A 192 4.38 0.59 -9.14
CA SER A 192 5.57 0.96 -9.93
C SER A 192 5.64 0.19 -11.25
N PRO A 193 6.38 0.69 -12.24
CA PRO A 193 6.52 0.04 -13.55
C PRO A 193 7.50 -1.15 -13.48
N ALA A 194 7.21 -2.15 -12.65
CA ALA A 194 7.99 -3.39 -12.58
C ALA A 194 7.77 -4.26 -13.82
N SER A 195 8.71 -5.15 -14.12
CA SER A 195 8.59 -6.10 -15.22
C SER A 195 8.25 -7.50 -14.72
N TYR A 196 7.25 -8.13 -15.34
CA TYR A 196 6.89 -9.52 -15.05
C TYR A 196 8.02 -10.52 -15.35
N ASN A 197 8.98 -10.13 -16.18
CA ASN A 197 10.14 -10.97 -16.55
C ASN A 197 11.31 -10.84 -15.56
N GLU A 198 11.30 -9.85 -14.67
CA GLU A 198 12.39 -9.60 -13.73
C GLU A 198 12.34 -10.59 -12.57
N LYS A 199 13.49 -11.20 -12.22
CA LYS A 199 13.61 -12.09 -11.05
C LYS A 199 13.28 -11.35 -9.76
N GLY A 200 12.61 -12.03 -8.82
CA GLY A 200 12.16 -11.46 -7.54
C GLY A 200 10.81 -10.76 -7.61
N THR A 201 10.21 -10.55 -8.79
CA THR A 201 8.87 -9.93 -8.91
C THR A 201 7.74 -10.88 -8.54
N ALA A 202 7.96 -12.20 -8.59
CA ALA A 202 6.99 -13.20 -8.12
C ALA A 202 6.58 -12.97 -6.65
N PHE A 203 7.52 -12.51 -5.82
CA PHE A 203 7.29 -12.26 -4.40
C PHE A 203 6.22 -11.20 -4.13
N THR A 204 5.99 -10.27 -5.04
CA THR A 204 4.96 -9.24 -4.89
C THR A 204 3.55 -9.83 -4.75
N ILE A 205 3.27 -10.97 -5.41
CA ILE A 205 1.96 -11.61 -5.42
C ILE A 205 1.55 -12.05 -4.00
N PRO A 206 2.25 -12.95 -3.30
CA PRO A 206 1.89 -13.37 -1.95
C PRO A 206 2.08 -12.26 -0.91
N LEU A 207 2.98 -11.29 -1.16
CA LEU A 207 3.19 -10.16 -0.26
C LEU A 207 1.93 -9.30 -0.14
N MET A 208 1.26 -8.99 -1.25
CA MET A 208 0.05 -8.15 -1.26
C MET A 208 -1.15 -8.83 -0.59
N ASP A 209 -1.16 -10.16 -0.49
CA ASP A 209 -2.20 -10.94 0.20
C ASP A 209 -1.76 -11.36 1.62
N SER A 210 -0.60 -10.85 2.13
CA SER A 210 -0.07 -11.22 3.45
C SER A 210 -0.81 -10.60 4.64
N GLY A 211 -1.66 -9.60 4.43
CA GLY A 211 -2.51 -9.04 5.49
C GLY A 211 -3.47 -10.07 6.07
N SER A 212 -3.85 -9.93 7.34
CA SER A 212 -4.65 -10.95 8.03
C SER A 212 -5.93 -10.46 8.68
N ILE A 213 -6.21 -9.16 8.73
CA ILE A 213 -7.50 -8.65 9.25
C ILE A 213 -8.67 -9.19 8.42
N LEU A 214 -8.54 -9.19 7.11
CA LEU A 214 -9.56 -9.62 6.16
C LEU A 214 -9.16 -10.92 5.43
N ASN A 215 -8.32 -11.73 6.07
CA ASN A 215 -7.86 -13.04 5.57
C ASN A 215 -7.22 -12.99 4.17
N GLY A 216 -6.33 -11.99 3.94
CA GLY A 216 -5.66 -11.79 2.65
C GLY A 216 -6.49 -11.01 1.62
N TYR A 217 -7.74 -10.67 1.93
CA TYR A 217 -8.56 -9.81 1.08
C TYR A 217 -8.43 -8.34 1.49
N TRP A 218 -8.90 -7.47 0.62
CA TRP A 218 -8.94 -6.04 0.82
C TRP A 218 -10.38 -5.59 1.03
N GLY A 219 -10.57 -4.54 1.82
CA GLY A 219 -11.90 -4.06 2.18
C GLY A 219 -11.90 -2.63 2.69
N PHE A 220 -12.99 -2.28 3.35
CA PHE A 220 -13.29 -0.92 3.75
C PHE A 220 -13.31 -0.77 5.27
N VAL A 221 -13.19 0.47 5.72
CA VAL A 221 -13.32 0.87 7.12
C VAL A 221 -14.56 1.75 7.26
N LYS A 222 -15.42 1.47 8.24
CA LYS A 222 -16.60 2.27 8.53
C LYS A 222 -16.23 3.72 8.82
N GLY A 223 -16.83 4.66 8.09
CA GLY A 223 -16.53 6.07 8.17
C GLY A 223 -15.26 6.51 7.44
N GLY A 224 -14.60 5.58 6.72
CA GLY A 224 -13.43 5.83 5.88
C GLY A 224 -12.11 5.34 6.47
N ILE A 225 -11.13 5.08 5.60
CA ILE A 225 -9.82 4.48 5.96
C ILE A 225 -9.04 5.33 6.97
N TRP A 226 -9.19 6.64 6.93
CA TRP A 226 -8.52 7.59 7.84
C TRP A 226 -8.87 7.38 9.32
N LYS A 227 -9.97 6.71 9.62
CA LYS A 227 -10.35 6.35 10.99
C LYS A 227 -9.28 5.54 11.71
N ILE A 228 -8.47 4.78 10.97
CA ILE A 228 -7.35 4.02 11.52
C ILE A 228 -6.30 4.94 12.14
N THR A 229 -5.86 5.96 11.41
CA THR A 229 -4.82 6.88 11.89
C THR A 229 -5.36 7.88 12.91
N GLU A 230 -6.62 8.34 12.76
CA GLU A 230 -7.29 9.15 13.78
C GLU A 230 -7.37 8.39 15.12
N GLU A 231 -7.77 7.12 15.11
CA GLU A 231 -7.88 6.32 16.34
C GLU A 231 -6.51 5.97 16.94
N LEU A 232 -5.51 5.62 16.09
CA LEU A 232 -4.13 5.40 16.59
C LEU A 232 -3.54 6.64 17.24
N THR A 233 -3.78 7.82 16.66
CA THR A 233 -3.34 9.10 17.24
C THR A 233 -3.95 9.31 18.63
N LYS A 234 -5.24 9.08 18.76
CA LYS A 234 -5.95 9.17 20.05
C LYS A 234 -5.43 8.16 21.08
N ILE A 235 -5.22 6.90 20.64
CA ILE A 235 -4.67 5.85 21.50
C ILE A 235 -3.27 6.23 21.97
N ASN A 236 -2.39 6.69 21.08
CA ASN A 236 -1.02 7.09 21.42
C ASN A 236 -0.99 8.27 22.36
N HIS A 237 -1.84 9.27 22.17
CA HIS A 237 -1.99 10.38 23.09
C HIS A 237 -2.39 9.89 24.50
N ASN A 238 -3.37 8.99 24.59
CA ASN A 238 -3.81 8.40 25.86
C ASN A 238 -2.75 7.55 26.53
N LEU A 239 -1.83 6.93 25.78
CA LEU A 239 -0.68 6.21 26.29
C LEU A 239 0.43 7.16 26.80
N GLY A 240 0.34 8.44 26.50
CA GLY A 240 1.35 9.45 26.87
C GLY A 240 2.53 9.51 25.90
N VAL A 241 2.31 9.24 24.61
CA VAL A 241 3.27 9.57 23.55
C VAL A 241 3.27 11.10 23.37
N ASN A 242 4.45 11.72 23.38
CA ASN A 242 4.62 13.14 23.11
C ASN A 242 4.57 13.39 21.60
N ILE A 243 3.40 13.77 21.05
CA ILE A 243 3.21 14.03 19.61
C ILE A 243 3.40 15.53 19.35
N GLN A 244 4.37 15.86 18.50
CA GLN A 244 4.70 17.23 18.12
C GLN A 244 4.47 17.42 16.62
N LEU A 245 3.50 18.26 16.29
CA LEU A 245 3.13 18.63 14.93
C LEU A 245 3.81 19.94 14.52
N ASN A 246 3.77 20.26 13.21
CA ASN A 246 4.45 21.45 12.64
C ASN A 246 5.95 21.48 13.01
N CYS A 247 6.55 20.30 13.14
CA CYS A 247 7.95 20.15 13.55
C CYS A 247 8.86 20.14 12.32
N ASN A 248 9.55 21.24 12.08
CA ASN A 248 10.52 21.36 11.00
C ASN A 248 11.93 21.07 11.55
N ILE A 249 12.41 19.85 11.35
CA ILE A 249 13.75 19.42 11.75
C ILE A 249 14.78 20.19 10.93
N GLN A 250 15.75 20.79 11.62
CA GLN A 250 16.84 21.56 11.03
C GLN A 250 18.14 20.74 10.93
N SER A 251 18.45 19.99 11.98
CA SER A 251 19.63 19.11 12.04
C SER A 251 19.45 18.01 13.08
N ILE A 252 20.22 16.94 12.91
CA ILE A 252 20.32 15.83 13.85
C ILE A 252 21.81 15.69 14.20
N ASP A 253 22.13 15.97 15.45
CA ASP A 253 23.46 15.74 16.00
C ASP A 253 23.49 14.33 16.59
N THR A 254 24.14 13.43 15.89
CA THR A 254 24.22 12.00 16.28
C THR A 254 25.24 11.76 17.40
N GLU A 255 26.20 12.66 17.59
CA GLU A 255 27.23 12.55 18.65
C GLU A 255 26.65 12.98 19.99
N SER A 256 25.96 14.13 20.03
CA SER A 256 25.33 14.62 21.27
C SER A 256 23.94 14.01 21.55
N GLY A 257 23.35 13.31 20.59
CA GLY A 257 22.00 12.72 20.70
C GLY A 257 20.90 13.80 20.77
N ILE A 258 20.99 14.85 19.93
CA ILE A 258 20.03 15.97 19.93
C ILE A 258 19.48 16.22 18.53
N ILE A 259 18.15 16.33 18.41
CA ILE A 259 17.48 16.85 17.22
C ILE A 259 17.16 18.32 17.43
N HIS A 260 17.64 19.17 16.55
CA HIS A 260 17.27 20.59 16.50
C HIS A 260 16.13 20.80 15.51
N SER A 261 15.07 21.46 15.95
CA SER A 261 13.87 21.71 15.13
C SER A 261 13.24 23.06 15.44
N ILE A 262 12.40 23.53 14.51
CA ILE A 262 11.53 24.69 14.70
C ILE A 262 10.10 24.19 14.80
N ILE A 263 9.43 24.52 15.93
CA ILE A 263 8.00 24.20 16.16
C ILE A 263 7.29 25.51 16.48
N ASN A 264 6.26 25.84 15.70
CA ASN A 264 5.50 27.10 15.87
C ASN A 264 6.43 28.35 15.93
N ASN A 265 7.42 28.42 15.05
CA ASN A 265 8.44 29.49 14.95
C ASN A 265 9.33 29.66 16.18
N LYS A 266 9.52 28.61 16.99
CA LYS A 266 10.43 28.59 18.13
C LYS A 266 11.42 27.44 17.97
N ASP A 267 12.66 27.70 18.39
CA ASP A 267 13.70 26.69 18.42
C ASP A 267 13.42 25.65 19.52
N HIS A 268 13.58 24.40 19.18
CA HIS A 268 13.42 23.26 20.06
C HIS A 268 14.60 22.32 19.93
N SER A 269 15.00 21.70 21.04
CA SER A 269 16.01 20.64 21.10
C SER A 269 15.38 19.41 21.74
N THR A 270 15.33 18.31 20.98
CA THR A 270 14.76 17.04 21.43
C THR A 270 15.89 16.01 21.61
N PRO A 271 16.21 15.60 22.86
CA PRO A 271 17.23 14.60 23.10
C PRO A 271 16.72 13.19 22.74
N PHE A 272 17.63 12.36 22.24
CA PHE A 272 17.34 10.97 21.91
C PHE A 272 18.49 10.02 22.24
N ASP A 273 18.16 8.79 22.58
CA ASP A 273 19.08 7.66 22.61
C ASP A 273 19.02 6.89 21.28
N LYS A 274 17.80 6.76 20.69
CA LYS A 274 17.57 6.09 19.42
C LYS A 274 16.54 6.85 18.56
N ILE A 275 16.64 6.72 17.24
CA ILE A 275 15.68 7.28 16.26
C ILE A 275 15.09 6.17 15.42
N ILE A 276 13.77 6.25 15.11
CA ILE A 276 13.13 5.50 14.04
C ILE A 276 12.58 6.48 13.01
N PHE A 277 13.12 6.49 11.80
CA PHE A 277 12.53 7.21 10.67
C PHE A 277 11.38 6.39 10.06
N CYS A 278 10.18 6.98 10.08
CA CYS A 278 8.97 6.45 9.44
C CYS A 278 8.49 7.37 8.31
N THR A 279 9.41 8.09 7.69
CA THR A 279 9.24 9.00 6.57
C THR A 279 9.50 8.28 5.23
N ASP A 280 9.61 9.03 4.13
CA ASP A 280 10.26 8.56 2.91
C ASP A 280 11.76 8.31 3.14
N PRO A 281 12.40 7.40 2.36
CA PRO A 281 13.79 7.02 2.61
C PRO A 281 14.82 8.10 2.22
N LYS A 282 14.43 9.16 1.51
CA LYS A 282 15.30 10.29 1.15
C LYS A 282 15.36 11.35 2.26
N THR A 283 14.35 11.38 3.14
CA THR A 283 14.29 12.34 4.26
C THR A 283 15.44 12.16 5.26
N PRO A 284 15.80 10.96 5.73
CA PRO A 284 16.95 10.80 6.64
C PRO A 284 18.26 11.37 6.08
N LEU A 285 18.49 11.24 4.75
CA LEU A 285 19.69 11.71 4.08
C LEU A 285 19.88 13.24 4.12
N LYS A 286 18.81 13.99 4.39
CA LYS A 286 18.90 15.45 4.52
C LYS A 286 19.58 15.88 5.82
N PHE A 287 19.56 15.01 6.83
CA PHE A 287 20.03 15.30 8.18
C PHE A 287 21.25 14.50 8.59
N LEU A 288 21.47 13.38 7.91
CA LEU A 288 22.59 12.47 8.15
C LEU A 288 23.58 12.65 7.02
N ASP A 289 24.81 13.03 7.32
CA ASP A 289 25.85 13.22 6.30
C ASP A 289 26.15 11.90 5.62
N ASN A 290 25.62 11.72 4.38
CA ASN A 290 25.92 10.51 3.65
C ASN A 290 25.72 10.62 2.14
N SER A 291 26.84 10.41 1.45
CA SER A 291 26.94 10.30 -0.01
C SER A 291 26.63 8.90 -0.56
N SER A 292 26.03 8.03 0.25
CA SER A 292 25.97 6.59 0.01
C SER A 292 24.99 6.13 -1.09
N ASN A 293 25.14 4.88 -1.46
CA ASN A 293 24.55 4.02 -2.47
C ASN A 293 22.99 3.99 -2.61
N LEU A 294 22.25 4.85 -1.91
CA LEU A 294 20.79 4.98 -2.09
C LEU A 294 20.41 5.59 -3.44
N LYS A 295 21.38 6.14 -4.18
CA LYS A 295 21.18 6.66 -5.54
C LYS A 295 20.86 5.57 -6.57
N GLU A 296 21.23 4.33 -6.30
CA GLU A 296 21.00 3.18 -7.20
C GLU A 296 19.61 2.56 -7.08
N LYS A 297 18.85 2.93 -6.03
CA LYS A 297 17.49 2.40 -5.83
C LYS A 297 16.49 3.08 -6.75
N ASP A 298 15.55 2.29 -7.27
CA ASP A 298 14.47 2.75 -8.12
C ASP A 298 13.25 3.18 -7.26
N TYR A 299 12.91 4.46 -7.32
CA TYR A 299 11.81 5.07 -6.57
C TYR A 299 10.58 5.36 -7.42
N ARG A 300 10.59 5.04 -8.73
CA ARG A 300 9.52 5.43 -9.63
C ARG A 300 8.18 4.85 -9.22
N GLY A 301 7.17 5.73 -9.17
CA GLY A 301 5.76 5.38 -9.02
C GLY A 301 5.00 5.59 -10.32
N SER A 302 3.94 4.82 -10.52
CA SER A 302 3.12 4.89 -11.73
C SER A 302 1.62 4.89 -11.45
N SER A 303 1.22 5.01 -10.20
CA SER A 303 -0.18 4.91 -9.79
C SER A 303 -0.86 6.26 -9.65
N GLY A 304 -2.14 6.32 -9.96
CA GLY A 304 -3.00 7.47 -9.72
C GLY A 304 -4.35 7.08 -9.13
N LYS A 305 -5.08 8.08 -8.66
CA LYS A 305 -6.35 7.90 -7.99
C LYS A 305 -7.37 8.92 -8.48
N LEU A 306 -8.48 8.43 -9.02
CA LEU A 306 -9.64 9.25 -9.37
C LEU A 306 -10.80 8.91 -8.42
N THR A 307 -11.25 9.88 -7.62
CA THR A 307 -12.48 9.79 -6.85
C THR A 307 -13.60 10.46 -7.63
N LEU A 308 -14.70 9.75 -7.86
CA LEU A 308 -15.92 10.28 -8.47
C LEU A 308 -17.02 10.36 -7.42
N PHE A 309 -17.71 11.50 -7.38
CA PHE A 309 -18.82 11.77 -6.47
C PHE A 309 -20.13 11.74 -7.27
N PHE A 310 -21.10 10.95 -6.80
CA PHE A 310 -22.40 10.78 -7.42
C PHE A 310 -23.49 11.35 -6.52
N GLU A 311 -24.47 12.02 -7.11
CA GLU A 311 -25.63 12.54 -6.35
C GLU A 311 -26.50 11.42 -5.79
N LYS A 312 -26.57 10.29 -6.53
CA LYS A 312 -27.33 9.10 -6.17
C LYS A 312 -26.43 7.87 -6.08
N PRO A 313 -26.90 6.79 -5.43
CA PRO A 313 -26.19 5.51 -5.43
C PRO A 313 -25.81 5.06 -6.83
N VAL A 314 -24.56 4.59 -6.98
CA VAL A 314 -24.06 4.09 -8.28
C VAL A 314 -24.86 2.88 -8.71
N SER A 315 -25.38 2.92 -9.94
CA SER A 315 -26.17 1.86 -10.54
C SER A 315 -25.32 1.07 -11.54
N TRP A 316 -24.99 -0.16 -11.21
CA TRP A 316 -24.16 -1.03 -12.04
C TRP A 316 -25.01 -1.74 -13.10
N LYS A 317 -24.52 -1.82 -14.35
CA LYS A 317 -25.20 -2.55 -15.45
C LYS A 317 -25.25 -4.05 -15.20
N LYS A 318 -24.22 -4.61 -14.56
CA LYS A 318 -24.10 -6.04 -14.28
C LYS A 318 -23.82 -6.25 -12.78
N GLU A 319 -24.32 -7.37 -12.24
CA GLU A 319 -24.12 -7.75 -10.84
C GLU A 319 -24.48 -6.62 -9.86
N SER A 320 -25.65 -6.03 -10.05
CA SER A 320 -26.14 -4.90 -9.25
C SER A 320 -26.35 -5.24 -7.76
N SER A 321 -26.63 -6.53 -7.44
CA SER A 321 -26.73 -7.02 -6.08
C SER A 321 -25.37 -7.08 -5.35
N LEU A 322 -24.26 -7.04 -6.09
CA LEU A 322 -22.88 -7.04 -5.57
C LEU A 322 -22.29 -5.62 -5.65
N GLU A 323 -23.05 -4.61 -5.25
CA GLU A 323 -22.70 -3.20 -5.43
C GLU A 323 -21.40 -2.79 -4.73
N SER A 324 -21.06 -3.40 -3.59
CA SER A 324 -19.85 -3.11 -2.80
C SER A 324 -18.63 -3.96 -3.15
N SER A 325 -18.77 -4.94 -4.05
CA SER A 325 -17.63 -5.73 -4.53
C SER A 325 -16.68 -4.86 -5.33
N PHE A 326 -15.37 -5.03 -5.11
CA PHE A 326 -14.37 -4.37 -5.95
C PHE A 326 -14.55 -4.77 -7.39
N ARG A 327 -14.33 -3.84 -8.33
CA ARG A 327 -14.39 -4.12 -9.76
C ARG A 327 -13.07 -3.84 -10.41
N PHE A 328 -12.60 -4.79 -11.21
CA PHE A 328 -11.36 -4.69 -11.95
C PHE A 328 -11.68 -4.74 -13.44
N ILE A 329 -11.25 -3.73 -14.18
CA ILE A 329 -11.45 -3.65 -15.63
C ILE A 329 -10.09 -3.75 -16.29
N PHE A 330 -9.81 -4.88 -16.95
CA PHE A 330 -8.57 -5.11 -17.68
C PHE A 330 -8.76 -4.78 -19.16
N GLN A 331 -7.88 -3.96 -19.67
CA GLN A 331 -7.78 -3.60 -21.08
C GLN A 331 -6.81 -4.51 -21.83
N GLU A 332 -5.98 -5.24 -21.09
CA GLU A 332 -5.02 -6.22 -21.57
C GLU A 332 -5.48 -7.65 -21.28
N ASN A 333 -5.34 -8.52 -22.28
CA ASN A 333 -5.78 -9.93 -22.19
C ASN A 333 -4.60 -10.91 -22.03
N SER A 334 -3.36 -10.42 -22.00
CA SER A 334 -2.17 -11.26 -21.82
C SER A 334 -1.14 -10.60 -20.91
N ILE A 335 -0.31 -11.41 -20.26
CA ILE A 335 0.79 -10.93 -19.42
C ILE A 335 1.80 -10.13 -20.25
N ASP A 336 2.09 -10.54 -21.46
CA ASP A 336 3.07 -9.85 -22.30
C ASP A 336 2.57 -8.46 -22.72
N SER A 337 1.29 -8.31 -23.05
CA SER A 337 0.70 -6.99 -23.35
C SER A 337 0.63 -6.10 -22.11
N LEU A 338 0.24 -6.67 -20.95
CA LEU A 338 0.22 -5.92 -19.69
C LEU A 338 1.62 -5.46 -19.27
N ASN A 339 2.64 -6.33 -19.43
CA ASN A 339 4.04 -5.97 -19.20
C ASN A 339 4.49 -4.84 -20.13
N SER A 340 4.17 -4.93 -21.42
CA SER A 340 4.52 -3.89 -22.40
C SER A 340 3.86 -2.56 -22.07
N SER A 341 2.58 -2.54 -21.67
CA SER A 341 1.89 -1.31 -21.28
C SER A 341 2.53 -0.66 -20.05
N SER A 342 2.94 -1.47 -19.07
CA SER A 342 3.64 -0.99 -17.87
C SER A 342 5.01 -0.41 -18.22
N GLN A 343 5.81 -1.10 -19.03
CA GLN A 343 7.15 -0.62 -19.41
C GLN A 343 7.07 0.64 -20.29
N ASN A 344 6.08 0.74 -21.16
CA ASN A 344 5.85 1.93 -21.97
C ASN A 344 5.50 3.17 -21.14
N SER A 345 4.96 3.02 -19.93
CA SER A 345 4.68 4.13 -19.02
C SER A 345 5.95 4.86 -18.54
N ILE A 346 7.10 4.18 -18.61
CA ILE A 346 8.42 4.77 -18.30
C ILE A 346 8.85 5.73 -19.39
N GLU A 347 8.41 5.50 -20.64
CA GLU A 347 8.74 6.32 -21.79
C GLU A 347 7.77 7.52 -21.87
N SER A 348 8.26 8.70 -21.59
CA SER A 348 7.49 9.93 -21.32
C SER A 348 6.58 10.47 -22.45
N ASN A 349 6.57 9.89 -23.65
CA ASN A 349 5.95 10.50 -24.84
C ASN A 349 4.72 9.75 -25.40
N LYS A 350 4.21 8.73 -24.70
CA LYS A 350 3.05 7.98 -25.18
C LYS A 350 1.75 8.41 -24.51
N ASP A 351 0.65 8.23 -25.23
CA ASP A 351 -0.70 8.45 -24.69
C ASP A 351 -0.93 7.58 -23.46
N TYR A 352 -1.73 8.10 -22.53
CA TYR A 352 -2.08 7.39 -21.32
C TYR A 352 -2.89 6.13 -21.63
N TYR A 353 -2.43 5.02 -21.07
CA TYR A 353 -3.11 3.74 -21.16
C TYR A 353 -3.01 3.01 -19.80
N PRO A 354 -4.12 2.82 -19.07
CA PRO A 354 -4.07 2.32 -17.70
C PRO A 354 -3.66 0.86 -17.56
N GLY A 355 -3.76 0.04 -18.62
CA GLY A 355 -3.61 -1.42 -18.55
C GLY A 355 -4.77 -2.09 -17.81
N TYR A 356 -5.10 -1.61 -16.62
CA TYR A 356 -6.31 -1.97 -15.88
C TYR A 356 -6.70 -0.88 -14.88
N ILE A 357 -7.98 -0.87 -14.49
CA ILE A 357 -8.56 0.04 -13.52
C ILE A 357 -9.13 -0.77 -12.36
N GLN A 358 -8.74 -0.44 -11.13
CA GLN A 358 -9.35 -0.99 -9.92
C GLN A 358 -10.39 0.00 -9.40
N ILE A 359 -11.62 -0.46 -9.19
CA ILE A 359 -12.71 0.38 -8.69
C ILE A 359 -13.11 -0.09 -7.31
N TYR A 360 -13.10 0.83 -6.37
CA TYR A 360 -13.52 0.63 -4.99
C TYR A 360 -14.85 1.36 -4.76
N PRO A 361 -15.99 0.64 -4.66
CA PRO A 361 -17.31 1.24 -4.42
C PRO A 361 -17.47 1.64 -2.95
N ASP A 362 -16.80 2.73 -2.54
CA ASP A 362 -16.75 3.15 -1.14
C ASP A 362 -18.14 3.49 -0.61
N GLY A 363 -18.95 4.26 -1.35
CA GLY A 363 -20.29 4.62 -0.89
C GLY A 363 -21.20 3.41 -0.65
N ALA A 364 -21.17 2.41 -1.54
CA ALA A 364 -21.91 1.16 -1.34
C ALA A 364 -21.43 0.41 -0.10
N ALA A 365 -20.12 0.33 0.11
CA ALA A 365 -19.54 -0.30 1.30
C ALA A 365 -19.93 0.45 2.59
N GLN A 366 -19.93 1.79 2.56
CA GLN A 366 -20.36 2.60 3.70
C GLN A 366 -21.84 2.35 4.03
N ARG A 367 -22.73 2.28 3.02
CA ARG A 367 -24.14 1.93 3.23
C ARG A 367 -24.31 0.54 3.87
N ASN A 368 -23.55 -0.46 3.43
CA ASN A 368 -23.60 -1.81 4.00
C ASN A 368 -23.13 -1.85 5.47
N MET A 369 -22.30 -0.89 5.89
CA MET A 369 -21.89 -0.70 7.29
C MET A 369 -22.82 0.22 8.08
N GLY A 370 -23.96 0.64 7.49
CA GLY A 370 -24.92 1.56 8.12
C GLY A 370 -24.41 3.00 8.27
N ASN A 371 -23.49 3.44 7.40
CA ASN A 371 -23.01 4.81 7.33
C ASN A 371 -23.64 5.49 6.10
N ILE A 372 -24.59 6.42 6.35
CA ILE A 372 -25.31 7.14 5.29
C ILE A 372 -24.59 8.46 5.02
N GLU A 373 -24.24 8.69 3.77
CA GLU A 373 -23.56 9.90 3.30
C GLU A 373 -24.45 10.68 2.31
N ASN A 374 -24.16 11.95 2.12
CA ASN A 374 -24.93 12.83 1.23
C ASN A 374 -24.74 12.46 -0.26
N PHE A 375 -23.61 11.86 -0.60
CA PHE A 375 -23.24 11.50 -1.95
C PHE A 375 -22.68 10.07 -1.97
N ASP A 376 -22.84 9.37 -3.09
CA ASP A 376 -22.14 8.12 -3.30
C ASP A 376 -20.74 8.38 -3.85
N LYS A 377 -19.83 7.43 -3.65
CA LYS A 377 -18.43 7.54 -4.07
C LYS A 377 -17.94 6.25 -4.66
N ILE A 378 -17.25 6.35 -5.79
CA ILE A 378 -16.34 5.31 -6.26
C ILE A 378 -14.94 5.87 -6.39
N ILE A 379 -13.97 5.02 -6.16
CA ILE A 379 -12.56 5.38 -6.25
C ILE A 379 -11.93 4.48 -7.29
N CYS A 380 -11.40 5.08 -8.36
CA CYS A 380 -10.69 4.39 -9.41
C CYS A 380 -9.19 4.53 -9.17
N PHE A 381 -8.53 3.42 -8.90
CA PHE A 381 -7.08 3.36 -8.79
C PHE A 381 -6.53 2.91 -10.14
N THR A 382 -5.67 3.72 -10.72
CA THR A 382 -5.17 3.56 -12.09
C THR A 382 -3.66 3.43 -12.12
N LYS A 383 -3.13 2.85 -13.19
CA LYS A 383 -1.73 2.49 -13.36
C LYS A 383 -1.12 3.16 -14.59
N ASN A 384 0.16 2.94 -14.80
CA ASN A 384 0.91 3.34 -15.98
C ASN A 384 0.97 4.85 -16.21
N LEU A 385 0.82 5.65 -15.16
CA LEU A 385 1.06 7.08 -15.20
C LEU A 385 2.55 7.36 -15.10
N SER A 386 3.10 8.13 -16.02
CA SER A 386 4.48 8.59 -15.95
C SER A 386 4.63 9.70 -14.91
N PHE A 387 5.62 9.59 -14.03
CA PHE A 387 5.97 10.65 -13.09
C PHE A 387 6.53 11.91 -13.81
N GLU A 388 7.28 11.71 -14.88
CA GLU A 388 7.91 12.81 -15.64
C GLU A 388 6.92 13.57 -16.53
N LYS A 389 5.88 12.88 -17.03
CA LYS A 389 4.76 13.54 -17.67
C LYS A 389 4.00 14.34 -16.63
N ARG A 390 4.28 15.61 -16.56
CA ARG A 390 3.29 16.56 -16.06
C ARG A 390 2.17 16.58 -17.09
N SER A 391 1.12 15.82 -16.91
CA SER A 391 -0.09 16.20 -17.57
C SER A 391 -0.58 17.47 -16.86
N GLU A 392 -0.23 18.61 -17.38
CA GLU A 392 -0.84 19.89 -17.01
C GLU A 392 -2.36 19.83 -17.25
N ASN A 393 -2.81 18.77 -17.92
CA ASN A 393 -4.20 18.52 -18.26
C ASN A 393 -4.60 17.07 -17.91
N TYR A 394 -4.92 16.82 -16.64
CA TYR A 394 -5.48 15.53 -16.21
C TYR A 394 -6.88 15.23 -16.80
N ASN A 395 -7.47 16.16 -17.58
CA ASN A 395 -8.80 15.98 -18.16
C ASN A 395 -8.84 14.78 -19.10
N ASP A 396 -7.80 14.54 -19.89
CA ASP A 396 -7.75 13.40 -20.81
C ASP A 396 -7.75 12.06 -20.05
N VAL A 397 -7.00 11.97 -18.94
CA VAL A 397 -6.96 10.78 -18.10
C VAL A 397 -8.32 10.54 -17.45
N ILE A 398 -8.92 11.58 -16.88
CA ILE A 398 -10.25 11.51 -16.26
C ILE A 398 -11.28 11.10 -17.32
N GLN A 399 -11.22 11.69 -18.52
CA GLN A 399 -12.14 11.39 -19.60
C GLN A 399 -12.00 9.95 -20.11
N ASN A 400 -10.80 9.43 -20.24
CA ASN A 400 -10.55 8.04 -20.65
C ASN A 400 -11.12 7.07 -19.61
N ILE A 401 -10.89 7.31 -18.32
CA ILE A 401 -11.44 6.47 -17.25
C ILE A 401 -12.97 6.57 -17.22
N THR A 402 -13.55 7.75 -17.30
CA THR A 402 -15.00 7.95 -17.25
C THR A 402 -15.70 7.38 -18.50
N ASN A 403 -15.07 7.44 -19.67
CA ASN A 403 -15.59 6.79 -20.87
C ASN A 403 -15.60 5.27 -20.73
N GLU A 404 -14.57 4.67 -20.13
CA GLU A 404 -14.57 3.24 -19.83
C GLU A 404 -15.70 2.88 -18.84
N LEU A 405 -15.88 3.68 -17.79
CA LEU A 405 -16.94 3.46 -16.78
C LEU A 405 -18.35 3.52 -17.36
N LYS A 406 -18.61 4.25 -18.45
CA LYS A 406 -19.91 4.26 -19.15
C LYS A 406 -20.32 2.88 -19.64
N ASN A 407 -19.36 1.98 -19.87
CA ASN A 407 -19.65 0.60 -20.24
C ASN A 407 -20.19 -0.22 -19.06
N HIS A 408 -19.97 0.22 -17.82
CA HIS A 408 -20.26 -0.55 -16.60
C HIS A 408 -21.31 0.09 -15.69
N ILE A 409 -21.50 1.42 -15.76
CA ILE A 409 -22.40 2.19 -14.89
C ILE A 409 -23.54 2.80 -15.71
N LEU A 410 -24.77 2.73 -15.18
CA LEU A 410 -25.97 3.26 -15.84
C LEU A 410 -26.13 4.76 -15.64
N ASN A 411 -25.83 5.26 -14.46
CA ASN A 411 -26.11 6.63 -14.03
C ASN A 411 -24.87 7.52 -13.99
N MET A 412 -24.04 7.48 -15.01
CA MET A 412 -22.85 8.33 -15.13
C MET A 412 -23.18 9.83 -15.13
N ASP A 413 -24.38 10.20 -15.54
CA ASP A 413 -24.85 11.59 -15.53
C ASP A 413 -25.14 12.13 -14.11
N ASP A 414 -25.21 11.26 -13.10
CA ASP A 414 -25.30 11.66 -11.68
C ASP A 414 -23.97 12.06 -11.07
N ILE A 415 -22.85 12.07 -11.83
CA ILE A 415 -21.56 12.58 -11.35
C ILE A 415 -21.64 14.09 -11.15
N VAL A 416 -21.39 14.53 -9.95
CA VAL A 416 -21.45 15.95 -9.55
C VAL A 416 -20.09 16.59 -9.37
N ASP A 417 -19.02 15.78 -9.11
CA ASP A 417 -17.66 16.28 -8.95
C ASP A 417 -16.66 15.12 -9.01
N ASN A 418 -15.37 15.47 -9.09
CA ASN A 418 -14.29 14.50 -9.04
C ASN A 418 -13.03 15.07 -8.36
N LYS A 419 -12.11 14.18 -7.98
CA LYS A 419 -10.76 14.53 -7.54
C LYS A 419 -9.78 13.52 -8.13
N PHE A 420 -8.82 14.02 -8.91
CA PHE A 420 -7.73 13.20 -9.45
C PHE A 420 -6.41 13.52 -8.74
N LEU A 421 -5.63 12.48 -8.44
CA LEU A 421 -4.25 12.55 -7.95
C LEU A 421 -3.36 11.71 -8.84
N ALA A 422 -2.34 12.33 -9.42
CA ALA A 422 -1.30 11.68 -10.21
C ALA A 422 -0.02 11.46 -9.36
N PRO A 423 0.98 10.72 -9.84
CA PRO A 423 2.23 10.49 -9.10
C PRO A 423 2.90 11.78 -8.60
N LYS A 424 2.83 12.87 -9.38
CA LYS A 424 3.37 14.14 -8.94
C LYS A 424 2.62 14.75 -7.75
N ASP A 425 1.29 14.66 -7.75
CA ASP A 425 0.48 15.12 -6.61
C ASP A 425 0.77 14.28 -5.36
N LEU A 426 0.96 12.96 -5.52
CA LEU A 426 1.34 12.07 -4.43
C LEU A 426 2.68 12.46 -3.81
N LYS A 427 3.65 12.87 -4.63
CA LYS A 427 4.92 13.42 -4.15
C LYS A 427 4.72 14.74 -3.40
N ASP A 428 4.01 15.69 -4.00
CA ASP A 428 3.91 17.05 -3.48
C ASP A 428 3.04 17.10 -2.20
N ILE A 429 2.00 16.24 -2.12
CA ILE A 429 1.07 16.20 -0.99
C ILE A 429 1.56 15.27 0.13
N PHE A 430 2.03 14.08 -0.20
CA PHE A 430 2.35 13.02 0.77
C PHE A 430 3.84 12.74 0.90
N PHE A 431 4.69 13.43 0.14
CA PHE A 431 6.14 13.25 0.08
C PHE A 431 6.57 11.86 -0.41
N PHE A 432 5.73 11.20 -1.23
CA PHE A 432 6.09 9.93 -1.82
C PHE A 432 7.24 10.09 -2.81
N PRO A 433 8.35 9.38 -2.65
CA PRO A 433 9.48 9.49 -3.59
C PRO A 433 9.01 9.17 -5.00
N GLU A 434 9.18 10.11 -5.93
CA GLU A 434 8.74 9.98 -7.32
C GLU A 434 7.28 9.48 -7.48
N GLY A 435 6.42 9.85 -6.51
CA GLY A 435 5.01 9.46 -6.48
C GLY A 435 4.74 7.99 -6.17
N ASN A 436 5.74 7.24 -5.69
CA ASN A 436 5.61 5.82 -5.40
C ASN A 436 4.92 5.58 -4.05
N ILE A 437 3.77 4.93 -4.07
CA ILE A 437 2.96 4.64 -2.88
C ILE A 437 3.64 3.67 -1.90
N ASP A 438 4.61 2.88 -2.36
CA ASP A 438 5.42 1.98 -1.54
C ASP A 438 6.79 2.59 -1.17
N HIS A 439 7.04 3.85 -1.52
CA HIS A 439 8.28 4.61 -1.32
C HIS A 439 9.53 4.02 -1.97
N LEU A 440 9.48 2.80 -2.44
CA LEU A 440 10.51 2.10 -3.21
C LEU A 440 9.79 1.18 -4.20
N SER A 441 10.23 1.16 -5.46
CA SER A 441 9.53 0.36 -6.48
C SER A 441 9.60 -1.14 -6.16
N MET A 442 8.60 -1.89 -6.62
CA MET A 442 8.49 -3.33 -6.40
C MET A 442 9.32 -4.15 -7.40
N ARG A 443 10.42 -3.58 -7.89
CA ARG A 443 11.38 -4.25 -8.74
C ARG A 443 12.08 -5.39 -8.01
N GLY A 444 12.32 -6.50 -8.72
CA GLY A 444 12.78 -7.73 -8.10
C GLY A 444 14.11 -7.62 -7.36
N PHE A 445 15.05 -6.80 -7.88
CA PHE A 445 16.36 -6.59 -7.25
C PHE A 445 16.32 -5.79 -5.93
N GLN A 446 15.18 -5.27 -5.55
CA GLN A 446 14.97 -4.53 -4.29
C GLN A 446 13.72 -5.00 -3.52
N ASN A 447 13.32 -6.25 -3.73
CA ASN A 447 12.26 -6.93 -2.97
C ASN A 447 12.85 -7.86 -1.91
N PHE A 448 12.02 -8.36 -1.01
CA PHE A 448 12.31 -9.32 0.04
C PHE A 448 13.50 -8.91 0.90
N ASP A 449 14.61 -9.69 0.93
CA ASP A 449 15.82 -9.42 1.73
C ASP A 449 16.69 -8.29 1.17
N GLN A 450 16.41 -7.82 -0.06
CA GLN A 450 17.05 -6.64 -0.66
C GLN A 450 16.30 -5.34 -0.37
N ARG A 451 15.11 -5.41 0.26
CA ARG A 451 14.28 -4.24 0.59
C ARG A 451 14.69 -3.65 1.94
N THR A 452 15.90 -3.13 2.00
CA THR A 452 16.50 -2.51 3.18
C THR A 452 17.36 -1.30 2.80
N PHE A 453 17.69 -0.48 3.78
CA PHE A 453 18.60 0.66 3.67
C PHE A 453 19.84 0.51 4.56
N SER A 454 20.01 -0.65 5.18
CA SER A 454 21.16 -0.99 5.98
C SER A 454 22.39 -1.29 5.11
N SER A 455 23.58 -0.90 5.56
CA SER A 455 24.85 -1.31 5.00
C SER A 455 25.25 -2.74 5.40
N ASP A 456 24.63 -3.28 6.47
CA ASP A 456 24.78 -4.67 6.93
C ASP A 456 23.40 -5.33 7.11
N PRO A 457 22.73 -5.72 6.01
CA PRO A 457 21.38 -6.29 6.08
C PRO A 457 21.28 -7.64 6.79
N VAL A 458 22.39 -8.36 6.95
CA VAL A 458 22.41 -9.65 7.63
C VAL A 458 22.22 -9.50 9.14
N ASN A 459 22.93 -8.56 9.74
CA ASN A 459 22.92 -8.35 11.18
C ASN A 459 21.95 -7.23 11.60
N ASN A 460 21.86 -6.15 10.80
CA ASN A 460 21.22 -4.89 11.16
C ASN A 460 20.20 -4.43 10.11
N PHE A 461 19.30 -5.31 9.69
CA PHE A 461 18.38 -5.11 8.54
C PHE A 461 17.56 -3.81 8.60
N TYR A 462 17.10 -3.40 9.78
CA TYR A 462 16.26 -2.21 9.97
C TYR A 462 17.06 -0.97 10.38
N ASN A 463 18.39 -1.06 10.53
CA ASN A 463 19.21 0.13 10.74
C ASN A 463 19.26 0.97 9.45
N PHE A 464 19.41 2.27 9.61
CA PHE A 464 19.62 3.16 8.49
C PHE A 464 21.11 3.34 8.23
N LEU A 465 21.56 2.85 7.08
CA LEU A 465 22.98 2.79 6.70
C LEU A 465 23.80 1.99 7.74
N ASP A 466 24.85 2.57 8.26
CA ASP A 466 25.76 2.03 9.27
C ASP A 466 25.53 2.58 10.69
N TYR A 467 24.46 3.38 10.90
CA TYR A 467 24.16 3.92 12.22
C TYR A 467 23.57 2.83 13.14
N GLU A 468 24.17 2.64 14.31
CA GLU A 468 23.73 1.64 15.29
C GLU A 468 22.44 2.05 16.03
N ASN A 469 22.22 3.37 16.20
CA ASN A 469 21.10 3.91 16.96
C ASN A 469 20.02 4.57 16.10
N ILE A 470 20.11 4.47 14.77
CA ILE A 470 19.13 5.01 13.84
C ILE A 470 18.52 3.89 13.01
N TYR A 471 17.21 3.78 13.08
CA TYR A 471 16.42 2.74 12.42
C TYR A 471 15.53 3.35 11.34
N TYR A 472 15.17 2.53 10.36
CA TYR A 472 14.21 2.90 9.33
C TYR A 472 13.00 1.95 9.36
N GLY A 473 11.81 2.53 9.53
CA GLY A 473 10.51 1.83 9.60
C GLY A 473 9.46 2.44 8.67
N GLY A 474 9.89 3.17 7.62
CA GLY A 474 8.98 3.73 6.61
C GLY A 474 8.55 2.71 5.55
N SER A 475 7.71 3.12 4.61
CA SER A 475 7.15 2.25 3.57
C SER A 475 8.17 1.69 2.58
N GLY A 476 9.37 2.26 2.50
CA GLY A 476 10.44 1.82 1.61
C GLY A 476 11.18 0.57 2.04
N ILE A 477 11.03 0.11 3.30
CA ILE A 477 11.67 -1.11 3.80
C ILE A 477 10.69 -2.29 3.78
N PHE A 478 11.20 -3.52 3.96
CA PHE A 478 10.38 -4.72 4.12
C PHE A 478 9.33 -4.55 5.26
N PRO A 479 8.05 -4.93 5.06
CA PRO A 479 7.54 -5.58 3.85
C PRO A 479 7.32 -4.63 2.65
N CYS A 480 6.68 -3.50 2.83
CA CYS A 480 6.43 -2.43 1.86
C CYS A 480 5.49 -1.36 2.45
N GLY A 481 4.90 -0.50 1.61
CA GLY A 481 3.86 0.46 1.93
C GLY A 481 2.52 -0.15 2.34
N SER A 482 1.44 0.56 2.01
CA SER A 482 0.07 0.25 2.43
C SER A 482 -0.27 0.67 3.87
N VAL A 483 -1.56 0.56 4.25
CA VAL A 483 -2.06 0.88 5.60
C VAL A 483 -1.86 -0.32 6.52
N GLY A 484 -0.60 -0.76 6.67
CA GLY A 484 -0.25 -1.96 7.45
C GLY A 484 0.37 -1.67 8.82
N GLY A 485 1.19 -0.62 8.90
CA GLY A 485 2.00 -0.33 10.09
C GLY A 485 3.11 -1.36 10.35
N THR A 486 3.25 -2.34 9.47
CA THR A 486 4.16 -3.49 9.67
C THR A 486 5.62 -3.07 9.66
N ALA A 487 6.04 -2.17 8.77
CA ALA A 487 7.43 -1.70 8.71
C ALA A 487 7.84 -0.98 10.01
N GLY A 488 6.98 -0.10 10.53
CA GLY A 488 7.20 0.57 11.82
C GLY A 488 7.27 -0.40 12.99
N TYR A 489 6.37 -1.41 13.02
CA TYR A 489 6.41 -2.49 14.01
C TYR A 489 7.71 -3.28 13.93
N MET A 490 8.13 -3.70 12.74
CA MET A 490 9.33 -4.51 12.54
C MET A 490 10.61 -3.76 12.94
N ALA A 491 10.72 -2.48 12.58
CA ALA A 491 11.83 -1.62 13.02
C ALA A 491 11.86 -1.51 14.55
N THR A 492 10.68 -1.32 15.19
CA THR A 492 10.57 -1.31 16.66
C THR A 492 11.01 -2.63 17.28
N LYS A 493 10.57 -3.78 16.73
CA LYS A 493 10.97 -5.11 17.27
C LYS A 493 12.46 -5.35 17.14
N ASN A 494 13.09 -4.85 16.08
CA ASN A 494 14.55 -4.97 15.93
C ASN A 494 15.27 -4.02 16.92
N LEU A 495 14.83 -2.78 17.07
CA LEU A 495 15.36 -1.86 18.08
C LEU A 495 15.33 -2.48 19.51
N LEU A 496 14.27 -3.22 19.85
CA LEU A 496 14.12 -3.85 21.17
C LEU A 496 15.00 -5.09 21.36
N LYS A 497 15.49 -5.73 20.31
CA LYS A 497 16.42 -6.87 20.41
C LYS A 497 17.85 -6.46 20.66
N ASP A 498 18.20 -5.23 20.25
CA ASP A 498 19.56 -4.69 20.39
C ASP A 498 19.84 -4.17 21.83
N GLU A 499 18.98 -4.53 22.79
CA GLU A 499 19.05 -4.25 24.21
C GLU A 499 19.20 -5.49 25.07
#